data_bdc804d1f45bd06769162658e95ff38d
#
_entry.id   bdc804d1f45bd06769162658e95ff38d
#
_cell.length_a   1.000
_cell.length_b   1.000
_cell.length_c   1.000
_cell.angle_alpha   90.00
_cell.angle_beta   90.00
_cell.angle_gamma   90.00
#
_symmetry.space_group_name_H-M   'P 1'
#
loop_
_entity.id
_entity.type
_entity.pdbx_description
1 polymer ?
#
loop_
_entity_poly.entity_id
_entity_poly.type
_entity_poly.pdbx_seq_one_letter_code
_entity_poly.pdbx_strand_id
1 'polypeptide(L)'
;MKLSPTPSELLDWYDRCRRDLPWRDPGVTPWQILVSEFMLQQTPVSRVLPIWCDWVERWPTPSATAAASAADVVRAWGKLGYPRRAKRLHECATVIARDHGGVVPDDVDILLTLPGVGSYTARAVACFAYHQPVPVVDTNVRRVVARVVHGRADAAAASTVRDHADVSALLPKDSSAHRFSAALMELGATVCTARAPRCGLCPLSGCRWRQAGYPPAQGPARRPQAYAGTDRQVRGRLLDVLRDNEFPVTRAELDVAWPTDNEQRERALNSLLADGLVIQMTDGRFALVGEAG
;
A
#
# COMPACT_ATOMS: atom_id res chain seq x y z
N MET A 1 8.80 17.42 -29.35
CA MET A 1 7.95 18.23 -28.45
C MET A 1 8.42 17.95 -27.03
N LYS A 2 9.10 18.94 -26.37
CA LYS A 2 9.60 18.74 -25.00
C LYS A 2 8.40 18.50 -24.07
N LEU A 3 8.32 17.32 -23.46
CA LEU A 3 7.38 17.05 -22.37
C LEU A 3 7.77 17.96 -21.19
N SER A 4 6.91 18.92 -20.84
CA SER A 4 7.01 19.61 -19.57
C SER A 4 6.34 18.73 -18.50
N PRO A 5 6.98 18.40 -17.44
CA PRO A 5 7.77 19.21 -16.52
C PRO A 5 9.28 19.03 -16.71
N THR A 6 10.05 20.07 -16.39
CA THR A 6 11.50 19.89 -16.24
C THR A 6 11.75 19.10 -14.97
N PRO A 7 12.52 18.00 -15.03
CA PRO A 7 12.82 17.20 -13.83
C PRO A 7 13.38 18.04 -12.67
N SER A 8 14.18 19.07 -12.96
CA SER A 8 14.77 19.97 -11.96
C SER A 8 13.71 20.71 -11.11
N GLU A 9 12.69 21.33 -11.74
CA GLU A 9 11.63 22.06 -11.00
C GLU A 9 10.93 21.16 -9.97
N LEU A 10 10.65 19.90 -10.36
CA LEU A 10 9.99 18.95 -9.48
C LEU A 10 10.92 18.46 -8.36
N LEU A 11 12.20 18.20 -8.65
CA LEU A 11 13.18 17.74 -7.67
C LEU A 11 13.50 18.84 -6.66
N ASP A 12 13.70 20.07 -7.10
CA ASP A 12 13.94 21.22 -6.21
C ASP A 12 12.76 21.47 -5.26
N TRP A 13 11.55 21.32 -5.77
CA TRP A 13 10.35 21.38 -4.94
C TRP A 13 10.29 20.23 -3.94
N TYR A 14 10.58 19.02 -4.38
CA TYR A 14 10.54 17.81 -3.54
C TYR A 14 11.52 17.94 -2.36
N ASP A 15 12.72 18.41 -2.60
CA ASP A 15 13.73 18.61 -1.55
C ASP A 15 13.28 19.59 -0.45
N ARG A 16 12.52 20.63 -0.82
CA ARG A 16 12.01 21.63 0.13
C ARG A 16 10.70 21.25 0.81
N CYS A 17 9.86 20.45 0.16
CA CYS A 17 8.44 20.31 0.53
C CYS A 17 8.00 18.86 0.80
N ARG A 18 8.89 17.87 0.63
CA ARG A 18 8.54 16.46 0.90
C ARG A 18 8.15 16.27 2.35
N ARG A 19 7.19 15.39 2.58
CA ARG A 19 6.88 14.94 3.94
C ARG A 19 8.05 14.13 4.49
N ASP A 20 8.29 14.30 5.79
CA ASP A 20 9.20 13.46 6.55
C ASP A 20 8.52 12.12 6.81
N LEU A 21 9.01 11.07 6.14
CA LEU A 21 8.48 9.72 6.23
C LEU A 21 9.65 8.76 6.50
N PRO A 22 9.64 8.00 7.61
CA PRO A 22 10.81 7.24 8.06
C PRO A 22 11.29 6.19 7.05
N TRP A 23 10.42 5.66 6.19
CA TRP A 23 10.83 4.77 5.10
C TRP A 23 11.54 5.46 3.93
N ARG A 24 11.78 6.77 4.04
CA ARG A 24 12.60 7.57 3.09
C ARG A 24 13.95 7.99 3.66
N ASP A 25 14.24 7.61 4.90
CA ASP A 25 15.47 8.00 5.57
C ASP A 25 16.68 7.25 5.00
N PRO A 26 17.87 7.87 5.04
CA PRO A 26 19.10 7.18 4.71
C PRO A 26 19.30 5.95 5.61
N GLY A 27 19.68 4.82 5.01
CA GLY A 27 19.95 3.57 5.75
C GLY A 27 18.74 2.67 5.96
N VAL A 28 17.55 3.06 5.51
CA VAL A 28 16.38 2.18 5.49
C VAL A 28 16.65 1.00 4.55
N THR A 29 16.43 -0.20 5.05
CA THR A 29 16.71 -1.43 4.29
C THR A 29 15.65 -1.70 3.23
N PRO A 30 15.97 -2.49 2.17
CA PRO A 30 14.98 -2.91 1.18
C PRO A 30 13.77 -3.65 1.78
N TRP A 31 13.98 -4.39 2.88
CA TRP A 31 12.90 -5.02 3.63
C TRP A 31 11.93 -4.00 4.24
N GLN A 32 12.45 -3.00 4.90
CA GLN A 32 11.64 -1.94 5.53
C GLN A 32 10.84 -1.14 4.49
N ILE A 33 11.42 -0.91 3.31
CA ILE A 33 10.70 -0.30 2.18
C ILE A 33 9.59 -1.23 1.69
N LEU A 34 9.86 -2.53 1.50
CA LEU A 34 8.85 -3.52 1.10
C LEU A 34 7.69 -3.57 2.09
N VAL A 35 7.96 -3.57 3.40
CA VAL A 35 6.94 -3.51 4.46
C VAL A 35 6.07 -2.26 4.30
N SER A 36 6.68 -1.08 4.10
CA SER A 36 5.91 0.16 3.90
C SER A 36 4.99 0.08 2.69
N GLU A 37 5.46 -0.48 1.57
CA GLU A 37 4.67 -0.64 0.35
C GLU A 37 3.49 -1.61 0.53
N PHE A 38 3.65 -2.68 1.32
CA PHE A 38 2.52 -3.53 1.69
C PHE A 38 1.50 -2.81 2.57
N MET A 39 1.97 -2.04 3.55
CA MET A 39 1.08 -1.33 4.49
C MET A 39 0.35 -0.16 3.83
N LEU A 40 0.98 0.53 2.88
CA LEU A 40 0.42 1.68 2.17
C LEU A 40 -0.62 1.31 1.11
N GLN A 41 -0.77 0.04 0.74
CA GLN A 41 -1.82 -0.39 -0.19
C GLN A 41 -3.20 0.01 0.36
N GLN A 42 -3.85 1.02 -0.24
CA GLN A 42 -5.17 1.53 0.14
C GLN A 42 -5.32 1.98 1.61
N THR A 43 -4.21 2.25 2.29
CA THR A 43 -4.19 2.71 3.69
C THR A 43 -3.49 4.07 3.78
N PRO A 44 -4.09 5.08 4.43
CA PRO A 44 -3.46 6.39 4.60
C PRO A 44 -2.16 6.32 5.42
N VAL A 45 -1.19 7.17 5.06
CA VAL A 45 0.11 7.29 5.74
C VAL A 45 -0.02 7.44 7.26
N SER A 46 -0.95 8.27 7.73
CA SER A 46 -1.15 8.52 9.17
C SER A 46 -1.52 7.27 9.97
N ARG A 47 -2.13 6.26 9.33
CA ARG A 47 -2.44 4.98 9.97
C ARG A 47 -1.29 3.98 9.86
N VAL A 48 -0.51 4.08 8.78
CA VAL A 48 0.63 3.18 8.54
C VAL A 48 1.81 3.53 9.41
N LEU A 49 2.11 4.81 9.58
CA LEU A 49 3.32 5.29 10.24
C LEU A 49 3.59 4.63 11.60
N PRO A 50 2.68 4.67 12.59
CA PRO A 50 2.94 4.06 13.90
C PRO A 50 3.13 2.54 13.81
N ILE A 51 2.32 1.86 13.01
CA ILE A 51 2.39 0.39 12.86
C ILE A 51 3.67 -0.04 12.14
N TRP A 52 4.14 0.75 11.18
CA TRP A 52 5.39 0.48 10.48
C TRP A 52 6.60 0.62 11.42
N CYS A 53 6.64 1.66 12.26
CA CYS A 53 7.70 1.84 13.25
C CYS A 53 7.79 0.64 14.21
N ASP A 54 6.65 0.24 14.81
CA ASP A 54 6.58 -0.92 15.70
C ASP A 54 6.98 -2.22 15.00
N TRP A 55 6.58 -2.37 13.72
CA TRP A 55 6.88 -3.55 12.93
C TRP A 55 8.37 -3.71 12.64
N VAL A 56 9.02 -2.66 12.16
CA VAL A 56 10.44 -2.73 11.77
C VAL A 56 11.38 -2.79 12.97
N GLU A 57 10.96 -2.29 14.12
CA GLU A 57 11.64 -2.50 15.40
C GLU A 57 11.54 -3.96 15.84
N ARG A 58 10.35 -4.54 15.80
CA ARG A 58 10.08 -5.92 16.22
C ARG A 58 10.69 -6.94 15.24
N TRP A 59 10.61 -6.69 13.95
CA TRP A 59 11.06 -7.60 12.88
C TRP A 59 11.88 -6.86 11.81
N PRO A 60 13.14 -6.54 12.11
CA PRO A 60 13.99 -5.74 11.23
C PRO A 60 14.40 -6.42 9.92
N THR A 61 14.18 -7.74 9.79
CA THR A 61 14.57 -8.54 8.63
C THR A 61 13.44 -9.45 8.14
N PRO A 62 13.48 -9.93 6.88
CA PRO A 62 12.58 -10.95 6.40
C PRO A 62 12.59 -12.22 7.27
N SER A 63 13.78 -12.67 7.66
CA SER A 63 13.95 -13.87 8.49
C SER A 63 13.33 -13.72 9.88
N ALA A 64 13.41 -12.54 10.48
CA ALA A 64 12.74 -12.26 11.76
C ALA A 64 11.21 -12.31 11.62
N THR A 65 10.66 -11.75 10.53
CA THR A 65 9.21 -11.85 10.26
C THR A 65 8.79 -13.28 9.93
N ALA A 66 9.58 -14.02 9.16
CA ALA A 66 9.31 -15.42 8.81
C ALA A 66 9.30 -16.35 10.03
N ALA A 67 10.11 -16.05 11.04
CA ALA A 67 10.17 -16.81 12.29
C ALA A 67 9.00 -16.49 13.26
N ALA A 68 8.29 -15.39 13.04
CA ALA A 68 7.13 -15.03 13.85
C ALA A 68 5.94 -15.95 13.55
N SER A 69 5.05 -16.15 14.53
CA SER A 69 3.79 -16.84 14.26
C SER A 69 2.90 -15.99 13.34
N ALA A 70 2.08 -16.67 12.52
CA ALA A 70 1.12 -15.95 11.69
C ALA A 70 0.12 -15.14 12.54
N ALA A 71 -0.20 -15.61 13.76
CA ALA A 71 -1.03 -14.91 14.73
C ALA A 71 -0.38 -13.59 15.17
N ASP A 72 0.91 -13.61 15.54
CA ASP A 72 1.64 -12.39 15.92
C ASP A 72 1.66 -11.35 14.81
N VAL A 73 1.86 -11.82 13.57
CA VAL A 73 1.85 -10.97 12.38
C VAL A 73 0.47 -10.31 12.17
N VAL A 74 -0.61 -11.07 12.36
CA VAL A 74 -1.99 -10.53 12.26
C VAL A 74 -2.30 -9.58 13.42
N ARG A 75 -1.80 -9.85 14.65
CA ARG A 75 -1.92 -8.94 15.78
C ARG A 75 -1.20 -7.63 15.52
N ALA A 76 0.07 -7.69 15.14
CA ALA A 76 0.87 -6.50 14.85
C ALA A 76 0.34 -5.66 13.67
N TRP A 77 -0.35 -6.29 12.71
CA TRP A 77 -1.03 -5.57 11.62
C TRP A 77 -2.16 -4.68 12.14
N GLY A 78 -2.77 -5.01 13.26
CA GLY A 78 -3.76 -4.21 13.95
C GLY A 78 -4.91 -3.77 13.03
N LYS A 79 -5.25 -2.49 13.14
CA LYS A 79 -6.40 -1.88 12.43
C LYS A 79 -6.05 -1.27 11.07
N LEU A 80 -4.96 -1.68 10.41
CA LEU A 80 -4.63 -1.19 9.06
C LEU A 80 -5.69 -1.52 8.01
N GLY A 81 -6.49 -2.56 8.27
CA GLY A 81 -7.49 -3.08 7.34
C GLY A 81 -6.88 -4.04 6.31
N TYR A 82 -7.75 -4.73 5.56
CA TYR A 82 -7.33 -5.74 4.58
C TYR A 82 -6.33 -6.75 5.15
N PRO A 83 -6.70 -7.53 6.19
CA PRO A 83 -5.76 -8.34 6.98
C PRO A 83 -5.08 -9.46 6.18
N ARG A 84 -5.61 -9.83 5.01
CA ARG A 84 -4.92 -10.73 4.06
C ARG A 84 -3.54 -10.21 3.66
N ARG A 85 -3.30 -8.89 3.71
CA ARG A 85 -1.98 -8.32 3.42
C ARG A 85 -0.94 -8.69 4.47
N ALA A 86 -1.34 -8.78 5.74
CA ALA A 86 -0.47 -9.27 6.81
C ALA A 86 0.00 -10.70 6.53
N LYS A 87 -0.94 -11.59 6.20
CA LYS A 87 -0.63 -12.97 5.80
C LYS A 87 0.29 -13.02 4.57
N ARG A 88 -0.02 -12.23 3.53
CA ARG A 88 0.81 -12.15 2.32
C ARG A 88 2.21 -11.61 2.59
N LEU A 89 2.35 -10.64 3.48
CA LEU A 89 3.67 -10.13 3.90
C LEU A 89 4.46 -11.18 4.66
N HIS A 90 3.83 -11.96 5.52
CA HIS A 90 4.45 -13.08 6.22
C HIS A 90 4.90 -14.19 5.26
N GLU A 91 4.03 -14.58 4.31
CA GLU A 91 4.37 -15.53 3.24
C GLU A 91 5.53 -15.01 2.38
N CYS A 92 5.53 -13.72 2.03
CA CYS A 92 6.59 -13.05 1.31
C CYS A 92 7.92 -13.11 2.07
N ALA A 93 7.90 -12.78 3.36
CA ALA A 93 9.08 -12.87 4.24
C ALA A 93 9.64 -14.29 4.30
N THR A 94 8.75 -15.28 4.40
CA THR A 94 9.12 -16.72 4.43
C THR A 94 9.82 -17.15 3.13
N VAL A 95 9.29 -16.74 1.96
CA VAL A 95 9.93 -17.02 0.66
C VAL A 95 11.28 -16.32 0.56
N ILE A 96 11.37 -15.03 0.94
CA ILE A 96 12.64 -14.30 0.92
C ILE A 96 13.68 -14.96 1.84
N ALA A 97 13.28 -15.36 3.03
CA ALA A 97 14.19 -16.03 3.97
C ALA A 97 14.70 -17.39 3.44
N ARG A 98 13.78 -18.18 2.86
CA ARG A 98 14.08 -19.54 2.39
C ARG A 98 14.84 -19.56 1.06
N ASP A 99 14.38 -18.78 0.08
CA ASP A 99 14.79 -18.93 -1.32
C ASP A 99 15.77 -17.84 -1.76
N HIS A 100 15.86 -16.73 -1.01
CA HIS A 100 16.72 -15.57 -1.34
C HIS A 100 17.70 -15.22 -0.21
N GLY A 101 17.98 -16.15 0.70
CA GLY A 101 18.98 -15.95 1.77
C GLY A 101 18.65 -14.78 2.72
N GLY A 102 17.38 -14.41 2.85
CA GLY A 102 16.94 -13.28 3.68
C GLY A 102 17.18 -11.90 3.05
N VAL A 103 17.57 -11.83 1.77
CA VAL A 103 17.79 -10.57 1.04
C VAL A 103 16.64 -10.34 0.09
N VAL A 104 16.02 -9.16 0.16
CA VAL A 104 14.97 -8.77 -0.79
C VAL A 104 15.58 -8.68 -2.20
N PRO A 105 15.01 -9.35 -3.21
CA PRO A 105 15.51 -9.24 -4.59
C PRO A 105 15.43 -7.81 -5.14
N ASP A 106 16.34 -7.46 -6.03
CA ASP A 106 16.36 -6.18 -6.74
C ASP A 106 15.75 -6.25 -8.14
N ASP A 107 15.61 -7.46 -8.70
CA ASP A 107 15.03 -7.69 -10.03
C ASP A 107 13.50 -7.67 -9.98
N VAL A 108 12.88 -6.91 -10.90
CA VAL A 108 11.42 -6.73 -10.94
C VAL A 108 10.68 -8.03 -11.22
N ASP A 109 11.23 -8.90 -12.09
CA ASP A 109 10.56 -10.15 -12.46
C ASP A 109 10.64 -11.17 -11.30
N ILE A 110 11.75 -11.18 -10.55
CA ILE A 110 11.86 -11.98 -9.33
C ILE A 110 10.91 -11.43 -8.25
N LEU A 111 10.88 -10.12 -8.04
CA LEU A 111 9.96 -9.50 -7.09
C LEU A 111 8.50 -9.84 -7.39
N LEU A 112 8.11 -9.94 -8.66
CA LEU A 112 6.75 -10.32 -9.08
C LEU A 112 6.37 -11.75 -8.71
N THR A 113 7.33 -12.63 -8.45
CA THR A 113 7.07 -14.01 -8.00
C THR A 113 6.73 -14.10 -6.51
N LEU A 114 7.05 -13.07 -5.74
CA LEU A 114 6.86 -13.07 -4.29
C LEU A 114 5.36 -12.94 -3.92
N PRO A 115 4.91 -13.66 -2.88
CA PRO A 115 3.52 -13.59 -2.41
C PRO A 115 3.07 -12.17 -2.08
N GLY A 116 1.97 -11.73 -2.70
CA GLY A 116 1.38 -10.41 -2.44
C GLY A 116 2.09 -9.23 -3.10
N VAL A 117 3.16 -9.46 -3.86
CA VAL A 117 3.88 -8.44 -4.63
C VAL A 117 3.29 -8.36 -6.04
N GLY A 118 2.62 -7.25 -6.32
CA GLY A 118 2.11 -6.93 -7.65
C GLY A 118 3.03 -5.99 -8.42
N SER A 119 2.67 -5.68 -9.67
CA SER A 119 3.48 -4.84 -10.58
C SER A 119 3.87 -3.49 -9.98
N TYR A 120 2.98 -2.85 -9.21
CA TYR A 120 3.30 -1.62 -8.50
C TYR A 120 4.37 -1.86 -7.43
N THR A 121 4.15 -2.80 -6.51
CA THR A 121 5.05 -3.06 -5.37
C THR A 121 6.43 -3.50 -5.85
N ALA A 122 6.52 -4.38 -6.85
CA ALA A 122 7.80 -4.81 -7.43
C ALA A 122 8.61 -3.61 -7.96
N ARG A 123 7.97 -2.73 -8.73
CA ARG A 123 8.63 -1.53 -9.28
C ARG A 123 8.95 -0.50 -8.21
N ALA A 124 8.10 -0.34 -7.19
CA ALA A 124 8.36 0.57 -6.07
C ALA A 124 9.59 0.12 -5.27
N VAL A 125 9.71 -1.18 -4.98
CA VAL A 125 10.89 -1.73 -4.29
C VAL A 125 12.15 -1.58 -5.15
N ALA A 126 12.13 -1.97 -6.42
CA ALA A 126 13.26 -1.80 -7.33
C ALA A 126 13.70 -0.33 -7.44
N CYS A 127 12.73 0.59 -7.51
CA CYS A 127 12.99 2.02 -7.61
C CYS A 127 13.51 2.62 -6.29
N PHE A 128 12.80 2.40 -5.18
CA PHE A 128 13.08 3.13 -3.93
C PHE A 128 14.17 2.47 -3.07
N ALA A 129 14.30 1.15 -3.11
CA ALA A 129 15.32 0.43 -2.36
C ALA A 129 16.63 0.28 -3.13
N TYR A 130 16.54 0.10 -4.45
CA TYR A 130 17.70 -0.20 -5.29
C TYR A 130 18.03 0.89 -6.31
N HIS A 131 17.30 2.02 -6.25
CA HIS A 131 17.48 3.21 -7.09
C HIS A 131 17.39 2.93 -8.60
N GLN A 132 16.71 1.86 -8.99
CA GLN A 132 16.56 1.51 -10.40
C GLN A 132 15.64 2.51 -11.12
N PRO A 133 15.95 2.87 -12.37
CA PRO A 133 15.17 3.85 -13.15
C PRO A 133 13.92 3.20 -13.76
N VAL A 134 13.09 2.55 -12.92
CA VAL A 134 11.84 1.90 -13.32
C VAL A 134 10.64 2.80 -13.03
N PRO A 135 9.60 2.83 -13.89
CA PRO A 135 8.43 3.66 -13.67
C PRO A 135 7.56 3.11 -12.54
N VAL A 136 7.35 3.94 -11.51
CA VAL A 136 6.44 3.65 -10.39
C VAL A 136 5.13 4.39 -10.61
N VAL A 137 4.03 3.66 -10.78
CA VAL A 137 2.76 4.21 -11.26
C VAL A 137 1.62 3.87 -10.30
N ASP A 138 1.36 4.77 -9.35
CA ASP A 138 0.21 4.71 -8.47
C ASP A 138 -0.95 5.60 -8.97
N THR A 139 -2.03 5.67 -8.22
CA THR A 139 -3.19 6.52 -8.56
C THR A 139 -2.86 8.02 -8.53
N ASN A 140 -1.88 8.45 -7.71
CA ASN A 140 -1.44 9.83 -7.62
C ASN A 140 -0.62 10.21 -8.86
N VAL A 141 0.37 9.39 -9.20
CA VAL A 141 1.21 9.56 -10.39
C VAL A 141 0.36 9.58 -11.66
N ARG A 142 -0.57 8.63 -11.81
CA ARG A 142 -1.50 8.58 -12.96
C ARG A 142 -2.31 9.86 -13.09
N ARG A 143 -2.81 10.40 -12.00
CA ARG A 143 -3.56 11.67 -11.99
C ARG A 143 -2.67 12.85 -12.38
N VAL A 144 -1.45 12.93 -11.83
CA VAL A 144 -0.48 13.97 -12.20
C VAL A 144 -0.20 13.92 -13.69
N VAL A 145 0.12 12.75 -14.23
CA VAL A 145 0.40 12.55 -15.67
C VAL A 145 -0.81 12.88 -16.54
N ALA A 146 -2.01 12.44 -16.14
CA ALA A 146 -3.24 12.77 -16.86
C ALA A 146 -3.45 14.29 -16.98
N ARG A 147 -3.18 15.05 -15.92
CA ARG A 147 -3.32 16.51 -15.92
C ARG A 147 -2.18 17.21 -16.64
N VAL A 148 -0.94 16.86 -16.32
CA VAL A 148 0.23 17.59 -16.81
C VAL A 148 0.49 17.28 -18.28
N VAL A 149 0.42 15.99 -18.67
CA VAL A 149 0.79 15.53 -20.01
C VAL A 149 -0.41 15.49 -20.96
N HIS A 150 -1.56 15.00 -20.47
CA HIS A 150 -2.72 14.76 -21.33
C HIS A 150 -3.82 15.82 -21.24
N GLY A 151 -3.72 16.79 -20.31
CA GLY A 151 -4.73 17.84 -20.14
C GLY A 151 -6.10 17.34 -19.64
N ARG A 152 -6.16 16.16 -19.02
CA ARG A 152 -7.38 15.53 -18.51
C ARG A 152 -7.44 15.64 -17.00
N ALA A 153 -8.63 15.86 -16.43
CA ALA A 153 -8.82 15.98 -14.98
C ALA A 153 -8.39 14.72 -14.21
N ASP A 154 -8.68 13.54 -14.75
CA ASP A 154 -8.43 12.24 -14.12
C ASP A 154 -7.83 11.23 -15.11
N ALA A 155 -7.16 10.23 -14.57
CA ALA A 155 -6.72 9.05 -15.31
C ALA A 155 -7.91 8.09 -15.56
N ALA A 156 -7.73 7.16 -16.49
CA ALA A 156 -8.69 6.08 -16.74
C ALA A 156 -8.90 5.20 -15.49
N ALA A 157 -9.94 4.36 -15.48
CA ALA A 157 -10.30 3.55 -14.31
C ALA A 157 -9.21 2.56 -13.88
N ALA A 158 -8.55 1.89 -14.83
CA ALA A 158 -7.49 0.93 -14.57
C ALA A 158 -6.12 1.45 -15.04
N SER A 159 -5.05 0.97 -14.43
CA SER A 159 -3.68 1.20 -14.90
C SER A 159 -3.45 0.46 -16.21
N THR A 160 -2.74 1.08 -17.13
CA THR A 160 -2.51 0.56 -18.48
C THR A 160 -1.02 0.54 -18.80
N VAL A 161 -0.64 -0.23 -19.82
CA VAL A 161 0.72 -0.21 -20.39
C VAL A 161 1.12 1.22 -20.79
N ARG A 162 0.15 2.01 -21.25
CA ARG A 162 0.37 3.41 -21.62
C ARG A 162 0.74 4.28 -20.42
N ASP A 163 0.13 4.09 -19.25
CA ASP A 163 0.49 4.84 -18.05
C ASP A 163 1.96 4.59 -17.66
N HIS A 164 2.43 3.36 -17.79
CA HIS A 164 3.85 3.02 -17.55
C HIS A 164 4.77 3.64 -18.61
N ALA A 165 4.39 3.59 -19.89
CA ALA A 165 5.16 4.22 -20.95
C ALA A 165 5.25 5.74 -20.79
N ASP A 166 4.15 6.39 -20.43
CA ASP A 166 4.09 7.82 -20.17
C ASP A 166 5.04 8.23 -19.03
N VAL A 167 5.01 7.49 -17.90
CA VAL A 167 5.92 7.75 -16.77
C VAL A 167 7.37 7.45 -17.13
N SER A 168 7.63 6.35 -17.83
CA SER A 168 8.97 6.01 -18.31
C SER A 168 9.58 7.10 -19.19
N ALA A 169 8.77 7.72 -20.05
CA ALA A 169 9.20 8.83 -20.92
C ALA A 169 9.51 10.12 -20.14
N LEU A 170 9.00 10.27 -18.92
CA LEU A 170 9.26 11.41 -18.04
C LEU A 170 10.47 11.20 -17.13
N LEU A 171 10.89 9.95 -16.90
CA LEU A 171 12.00 9.66 -15.97
C LEU A 171 13.32 10.29 -16.46
N PRO A 172 14.07 10.94 -15.59
CA PRO A 172 15.46 11.29 -15.84
C PRO A 172 16.29 10.06 -16.23
N LYS A 173 17.29 10.25 -17.06
CA LYS A 173 18.21 9.18 -17.47
C LYS A 173 19.44 9.03 -16.58
N ASP A 174 19.46 9.78 -15.49
CA ASP A 174 20.56 9.80 -14.50
C ASP A 174 20.12 9.18 -13.16
N SER A 175 20.97 9.24 -12.17
CA SER A 175 20.74 8.72 -10.83
C SER A 175 19.57 9.36 -10.06
N SER A 176 18.95 10.41 -10.59
CA SER A 176 17.82 11.09 -9.95
C SER A 176 16.45 10.44 -10.23
N ALA A 177 16.39 9.40 -11.08
CA ALA A 177 15.13 8.79 -11.52
C ALA A 177 14.25 8.30 -10.35
N HIS A 178 14.85 7.68 -9.33
CA HIS A 178 14.12 7.21 -8.14
C HIS A 178 13.54 8.38 -7.32
N ARG A 179 14.31 9.49 -7.17
CA ARG A 179 13.84 10.70 -6.50
C ARG A 179 12.73 11.39 -7.28
N PHE A 180 12.82 11.39 -8.61
CA PHE A 180 11.78 11.92 -9.49
C PHE A 180 10.47 11.12 -9.35
N SER A 181 10.54 9.79 -9.28
CA SER A 181 9.37 8.94 -9.03
C SER A 181 8.72 9.26 -7.66
N ALA A 182 9.54 9.41 -6.61
CA ALA A 182 9.04 9.81 -5.29
C ALA A 182 8.42 11.21 -5.31
N ALA A 183 9.03 12.15 -6.06
CA ALA A 183 8.53 13.52 -6.19
C ALA A 183 7.19 13.60 -6.94
N LEU A 184 6.98 12.80 -7.99
CA LEU A 184 5.69 12.69 -8.67
C LEU A 184 4.59 12.17 -7.74
N MET A 185 4.90 11.14 -6.94
CA MET A 185 3.96 10.60 -5.96
C MET A 185 3.62 11.64 -4.89
N GLU A 186 4.64 12.35 -4.36
CA GLU A 186 4.46 13.39 -3.35
C GLU A 186 3.62 14.55 -3.89
N LEU A 187 3.90 15.01 -5.11
CA LEU A 187 3.13 16.05 -5.77
C LEU A 187 1.65 15.66 -5.89
N GLY A 188 1.38 14.43 -6.30
CA GLY A 188 0.02 13.91 -6.41
C GLY A 188 -0.67 13.76 -5.06
N ALA A 189 0.06 13.37 -4.01
CA ALA A 189 -0.48 13.20 -2.68
C ALA A 189 -0.78 14.52 -1.95
N THR A 190 0.05 15.56 -2.17
CA THR A 190 0.02 16.78 -1.37
C THR A 190 -0.47 18.03 -2.09
N VAL A 191 -0.24 18.15 -3.40
CA VAL A 191 -0.57 19.34 -4.20
C VAL A 191 -1.60 19.03 -5.27
N CYS A 192 -1.32 18.10 -6.17
CA CYS A 192 -2.19 17.73 -7.28
C CYS A 192 -3.24 16.71 -6.84
N THR A 193 -3.99 17.03 -5.78
CA THR A 193 -4.99 16.14 -5.17
C THR A 193 -6.21 15.93 -6.07
N ALA A 194 -7.00 14.87 -5.78
CA ALA A 194 -8.12 14.49 -6.64
C ALA A 194 -9.24 15.55 -6.67
N ARG A 195 -9.66 16.05 -5.50
CA ARG A 195 -10.84 16.91 -5.37
C ARG A 195 -10.53 18.41 -5.35
N ALA A 196 -9.46 18.80 -4.67
CA ALA A 196 -9.10 20.21 -4.47
C ALA A 196 -7.60 20.42 -4.73
N PRO A 197 -7.14 20.39 -5.99
CA PRO A 197 -5.73 20.57 -6.31
C PRO A 197 -5.28 22.00 -5.99
N ARG A 198 -4.12 22.11 -5.32
CA ARG A 198 -3.53 23.40 -4.94
C ARG A 198 -2.58 23.90 -6.04
N CYS A 199 -3.14 24.23 -7.20
CA CYS A 199 -2.36 24.58 -8.40
C CYS A 199 -1.45 25.80 -8.23
N GLY A 200 -1.77 26.71 -7.31
CA GLY A 200 -0.89 27.85 -6.96
C GLY A 200 0.40 27.44 -6.26
N LEU A 201 0.46 26.24 -5.64
CA LEU A 201 1.65 25.68 -4.99
C LEU A 201 2.38 24.66 -5.86
N CYS A 202 1.88 24.41 -7.08
CA CYS A 202 2.44 23.40 -7.98
C CYS A 202 3.73 23.93 -8.63
N PRO A 203 4.86 23.19 -8.55
CA PRO A 203 6.11 23.61 -9.17
C PRO A 203 6.09 23.53 -10.70
N LEU A 204 5.13 22.77 -11.26
CA LEU A 204 5.08 22.50 -12.69
C LEU A 204 4.40 23.62 -13.45
N SER A 205 5.16 24.39 -14.23
CA SER A 205 4.68 25.51 -15.03
C SER A 205 3.89 25.06 -16.28
N GLY A 206 4.26 23.92 -16.89
CA GLY A 206 3.77 23.42 -18.17
C GLY A 206 2.54 22.50 -18.11
N CYS A 207 1.69 22.60 -17.09
CA CYS A 207 0.53 21.72 -16.91
C CYS A 207 -0.55 21.97 -17.98
N ARG A 208 -0.79 20.99 -18.89
CA ARG A 208 -1.78 21.09 -19.97
C ARG A 208 -3.21 21.23 -19.47
N TRP A 209 -3.58 20.58 -18.38
CA TRP A 209 -4.90 20.70 -17.78
C TRP A 209 -5.19 22.13 -17.30
N ARG A 210 -4.19 22.76 -16.68
CA ARG A 210 -4.26 24.17 -16.27
C ARG A 210 -4.36 25.11 -17.48
N GLN A 211 -3.53 24.88 -18.52
CA GLN A 211 -3.56 25.65 -19.75
C GLN A 211 -4.89 25.56 -20.50
N ALA A 212 -5.56 24.41 -20.40
CA ALA A 212 -6.88 24.15 -21.00
C ALA A 212 -8.06 24.71 -20.16
N GLY A 213 -7.80 25.47 -19.08
CA GLY A 213 -8.85 26.05 -18.25
C GLY A 213 -9.54 25.06 -17.32
N TYR A 214 -8.82 24.01 -16.90
CA TYR A 214 -9.31 23.01 -15.93
C TYR A 214 -10.57 22.23 -16.41
N PRO A 215 -10.58 21.61 -17.58
CA PRO A 215 -11.74 20.86 -18.03
C PRO A 215 -12.15 19.80 -16.99
N PRO A 216 -13.46 19.61 -16.76
CA PRO A 216 -13.96 18.69 -15.76
C PRO A 216 -13.62 17.23 -16.09
N ALA A 217 -13.68 16.37 -15.09
CA ALA A 217 -13.57 14.93 -15.28
C ALA A 217 -14.73 14.42 -16.15
N GLN A 218 -14.42 13.48 -17.05
CA GLN A 218 -15.43 12.81 -17.88
C GLN A 218 -15.91 11.53 -17.17
N GLY A 219 -17.24 11.35 -17.11
CA GLY A 219 -17.87 10.17 -16.53
C GLY A 219 -18.43 10.38 -15.12
N PRO A 220 -19.14 9.37 -14.59
CA PRO A 220 -19.81 9.49 -13.30
C PRO A 220 -18.81 9.60 -12.16
N ALA A 221 -19.11 10.47 -11.19
CA ALA A 221 -18.31 10.59 -9.97
C ALA A 221 -18.29 9.25 -9.22
N ARG A 222 -17.09 8.78 -8.83
CA ARG A 222 -16.97 7.58 -7.99
C ARG A 222 -17.59 7.86 -6.63
N ARG A 223 -18.60 7.08 -6.27
CA ARG A 223 -19.20 7.13 -4.93
C ARG A 223 -18.21 6.52 -3.93
N PRO A 224 -17.97 7.17 -2.78
CA PRO A 224 -17.23 6.56 -1.69
C PRO A 224 -17.93 5.26 -1.26
N GLN A 225 -17.16 4.19 -1.09
CA GLN A 225 -17.71 2.95 -0.56
C GLN A 225 -17.98 3.12 0.94
N ALA A 226 -19.21 2.89 1.38
CA ALA A 226 -19.55 2.89 2.79
C ALA A 226 -18.71 1.82 3.54
N TYR A 227 -18.39 2.12 4.79
CA TYR A 227 -17.74 1.15 5.70
C TYR A 227 -18.72 0.61 6.73
N ALA A 228 -19.55 1.49 7.29
CA ALA A 228 -20.54 1.13 8.29
C ALA A 228 -21.58 0.15 7.70
N GLY A 229 -21.90 -0.89 8.46
CA GLY A 229 -22.85 -1.93 8.07
C GLY A 229 -22.37 -2.94 7.02
N THR A 230 -21.09 -2.90 6.61
CA THR A 230 -20.56 -3.83 5.60
C THR A 230 -19.91 -5.06 6.24
N ASP A 231 -19.86 -6.17 5.50
CA ASP A 231 -19.12 -7.37 5.92
C ASP A 231 -17.65 -7.07 6.26
N ARG A 232 -17.05 -6.06 5.64
CA ARG A 232 -15.71 -5.59 5.97
C ARG A 232 -15.62 -5.05 7.41
N GLN A 233 -16.65 -4.34 7.89
CA GLN A 233 -16.71 -3.88 9.27
C GLN A 233 -16.87 -5.07 10.23
N VAL A 234 -17.78 -5.99 9.92
CA VAL A 234 -18.02 -7.18 10.75
C VAL A 234 -16.74 -8.02 10.87
N ARG A 235 -16.07 -8.31 9.75
CA ARG A 235 -14.76 -9.00 9.75
C ARG A 235 -13.73 -8.31 10.64
N GLY A 236 -13.69 -6.98 10.62
CA GLY A 236 -12.82 -6.19 11.48
C GLY A 236 -13.13 -6.39 12.96
N ARG A 237 -14.42 -6.35 13.34
CA ARG A 237 -14.86 -6.56 14.71
C ARG A 237 -14.55 -7.98 15.23
N LEU A 238 -14.80 -9.00 14.42
CA LEU A 238 -14.47 -10.39 14.78
C LEU A 238 -12.96 -10.58 14.97
N LEU A 239 -12.14 -10.00 14.10
CA LEU A 239 -10.69 -10.05 14.23
C LEU A 239 -10.18 -9.25 15.44
N ASP A 240 -10.84 -8.15 15.83
CA ASP A 240 -10.46 -7.39 17.02
C ASP A 240 -10.63 -8.27 18.27
N VAL A 241 -11.75 -9.02 18.38
CA VAL A 241 -11.93 -9.99 19.51
C VAL A 241 -10.77 -10.99 19.57
N LEU A 242 -10.38 -11.57 18.43
CA LEU A 242 -9.30 -12.57 18.38
C LEU A 242 -7.92 -11.97 18.67
N ARG A 243 -7.68 -10.73 18.27
CA ARG A 243 -6.40 -10.03 18.53
C ARG A 243 -6.24 -9.60 19.97
N ASP A 244 -7.35 -9.23 20.62
CA ASP A 244 -7.37 -8.72 21.99
C ASP A 244 -7.31 -9.86 23.01
N ASN A 245 -7.43 -11.14 22.56
CA ASN A 245 -7.33 -12.33 23.40
C ASN A 245 -6.07 -13.14 23.07
N GLU A 246 -5.39 -13.61 24.10
CA GLU A 246 -4.21 -14.50 23.99
C GLU A 246 -4.61 -15.98 23.82
N PHE A 247 -5.85 -16.31 24.15
CA PHE A 247 -6.38 -17.66 24.10
C PHE A 247 -7.52 -17.77 23.10
N PRO A 248 -7.81 -19.00 22.61
CA PRO A 248 -8.94 -19.24 21.72
C PRO A 248 -10.26 -18.80 22.35
N VAL A 249 -11.07 -18.08 21.57
CA VAL A 249 -12.35 -17.49 22.00
C VAL A 249 -13.50 -18.41 21.64
N THR A 250 -14.56 -18.35 22.45
CA THR A 250 -15.80 -19.08 22.22
C THR A 250 -16.64 -18.42 21.12
N ARG A 251 -17.62 -19.17 20.62
CA ARG A 251 -18.60 -18.63 19.71
C ARG A 251 -19.39 -17.47 20.32
N ALA A 252 -19.76 -17.56 21.58
CA ALA A 252 -20.51 -16.52 22.29
C ALA A 252 -19.77 -15.18 22.33
N GLU A 253 -18.44 -15.21 22.53
CA GLU A 253 -17.62 -14.00 22.52
C GLU A 253 -17.60 -13.33 21.14
N LEU A 254 -17.56 -14.11 20.05
CA LEU A 254 -17.67 -13.59 18.68
C LEU A 254 -19.07 -13.02 18.40
N ASP A 255 -20.12 -13.64 18.96
CA ASP A 255 -21.51 -13.21 18.76
C ASP A 255 -21.76 -11.83 19.37
N VAL A 256 -21.13 -11.51 20.48
CA VAL A 256 -21.22 -10.20 21.14
C VAL A 256 -20.59 -9.09 20.26
N ALA A 257 -19.57 -9.41 19.46
CA ALA A 257 -18.92 -8.42 18.60
C ALA A 257 -19.82 -7.84 17.50
N TRP A 258 -20.85 -8.62 17.08
CA TRP A 258 -21.85 -8.19 16.08
C TRP A 258 -23.21 -8.83 16.37
N PRO A 259 -24.00 -8.28 17.31
CA PRO A 259 -25.26 -8.91 17.77
C PRO A 259 -26.45 -8.61 16.84
N THR A 260 -26.33 -7.65 15.92
CA THR A 260 -27.46 -7.08 15.17
C THR A 260 -27.90 -7.92 13.96
N ASP A 261 -26.97 -8.70 13.38
CA ASP A 261 -27.24 -9.51 12.17
C ASP A 261 -26.40 -10.79 12.22
N ASN A 262 -27.08 -11.89 12.55
CA ASN A 262 -26.46 -13.20 12.68
C ASN A 262 -25.96 -13.74 11.34
N GLU A 263 -26.73 -13.56 10.26
CA GLU A 263 -26.35 -14.06 8.94
C GLU A 263 -25.10 -13.32 8.42
N GLN A 264 -25.04 -12.00 8.61
CA GLN A 264 -23.89 -11.21 8.23
C GLN A 264 -22.66 -11.62 9.03
N ARG A 265 -22.82 -11.88 10.33
CA ARG A 265 -21.74 -12.37 11.20
C ARG A 265 -21.21 -13.72 10.72
N GLU A 266 -22.09 -14.67 10.39
CA GLU A 266 -21.72 -15.98 9.84
C GLU A 266 -20.94 -15.83 8.52
N ARG A 267 -21.45 -15.06 7.58
CA ARG A 267 -20.73 -14.82 6.32
C ARG A 267 -19.34 -14.23 6.55
N ALA A 268 -19.24 -13.27 7.48
CA ALA A 268 -17.97 -12.64 7.82
C ALA A 268 -16.99 -13.62 8.47
N LEU A 269 -17.44 -14.45 9.43
CA LEU A 269 -16.61 -15.47 10.08
C LEU A 269 -16.16 -16.55 9.09
N ASN A 270 -17.07 -17.09 8.30
CA ASN A 270 -16.75 -18.08 7.25
C ASN A 270 -15.73 -17.52 6.24
N SER A 271 -15.85 -16.25 5.91
CA SER A 271 -14.89 -15.57 5.05
C SER A 271 -13.51 -15.41 5.70
N LEU A 272 -13.42 -15.23 7.03
CA LEU A 272 -12.14 -15.19 7.77
C LEU A 272 -11.47 -16.57 7.84
N LEU A 273 -12.29 -17.62 8.03
CA LEU A 273 -11.84 -19.02 7.97
C LEU A 273 -11.31 -19.38 6.58
N ALA A 274 -12.08 -19.06 5.52
CA ALA A 274 -11.69 -19.31 4.13
C ALA A 274 -10.41 -18.56 3.73
N ASP A 275 -10.18 -17.34 4.29
CA ASP A 275 -8.97 -16.58 4.09
C ASP A 275 -7.75 -17.14 4.84
N GLY A 276 -7.98 -18.12 5.73
CA GLY A 276 -6.94 -18.66 6.62
C GLY A 276 -6.35 -17.60 7.54
N LEU A 277 -7.20 -16.71 8.06
CA LEU A 277 -6.87 -15.72 9.09
C LEU A 277 -7.31 -16.21 10.47
N VAL A 278 -8.35 -17.02 10.50
CA VAL A 278 -8.94 -17.65 11.69
C VAL A 278 -9.01 -19.15 11.45
N ILE A 279 -8.86 -19.90 12.51
CA ILE A 279 -9.10 -21.35 12.55
C ILE A 279 -10.19 -21.67 13.57
N GLN A 280 -10.96 -22.72 13.33
CA GLN A 280 -11.82 -23.32 14.33
C GLN A 280 -11.13 -24.56 14.89
N MET A 281 -11.03 -24.61 16.19
CA MET A 281 -10.40 -25.70 16.90
C MET A 281 -11.36 -26.89 17.08
N THR A 282 -10.83 -28.05 17.46
CA THR A 282 -11.60 -29.29 17.67
C THR A 282 -12.63 -29.18 18.78
N ASP A 283 -12.40 -28.30 19.76
CA ASP A 283 -13.33 -27.99 20.86
C ASP A 283 -14.39 -26.94 20.49
N GLY A 284 -14.40 -26.48 19.24
CA GLY A 284 -15.34 -25.50 18.72
C GLY A 284 -14.98 -24.04 18.95
N ARG A 285 -13.88 -23.75 19.65
CA ARG A 285 -13.36 -22.38 19.83
C ARG A 285 -12.67 -21.88 18.55
N PHE A 286 -12.41 -20.57 18.49
CA PHE A 286 -11.78 -19.89 17.37
C PHE A 286 -10.48 -19.23 17.81
N ALA A 287 -9.47 -19.26 16.95
CA ALA A 287 -8.17 -18.66 17.17
C ALA A 287 -7.63 -17.99 15.90
N LEU A 288 -6.64 -17.13 16.01
CA LEU A 288 -5.87 -16.70 14.85
C LEU A 288 -5.05 -17.87 14.31
N VAL A 289 -4.84 -17.90 12.99
CA VAL A 289 -4.00 -18.94 12.36
C VAL A 289 -2.59 -18.91 12.94
N GLY A 290 -2.03 -20.09 13.30
CA GLY A 290 -0.68 -20.19 13.88
C GLY A 290 -0.65 -20.03 15.41
N GLU A 291 -1.79 -19.91 16.09
CA GLU A 291 -1.90 -20.19 17.52
C GLU A 291 -1.96 -21.69 17.69
N ALA A 292 -0.94 -22.22 18.33
CA ALA A 292 -0.93 -23.64 18.69
C ALA A 292 -2.06 -23.94 19.64
N GLY A 293 -2.83 -24.99 19.35
CA GLY A 293 -3.72 -25.60 20.33
C GLY A 293 -2.91 -26.32 21.41
#